data_db54145eba8f0398876415e12052c668
#
_entry.id   db54145eba8f0398876415e12052c668
#
_cell.length_a   1.000
_cell.length_b   1.000
_cell.length_c   1.000
_cell.angle_alpha   90.00
_cell.angle_beta   90.00
_cell.angle_gamma   90.00
#
_symmetry.space_group_name_H-M   'P 1'
#
loop_
_entity.id
_entity.type
_entity.pdbx_description
1 polymer ?
#
loop_
_entity_poly.entity_id
_entity_poly.type
_entity_poly.pdbx_seq_one_letter_code
_entity_poly.pdbx_strand_id
1 'polypeptide(L)'
;MIEQPGKKKMLLFSGSSNIELAEKVSNHLGTEIAQVEAKEFASGELYIKIGESVRGADCFVMQSHSGDINKTIMEQLLLVDALKRASAKRITAVLPLSLIHI
;
A
#
# COMPACT_ATOMS: atom_id res chain seq x y z
N MET A 1 -16.35 -6.97 9.51
CA MET A 1 -15.55 -8.16 9.90
C MET A 1 -15.32 -8.14 11.39
N ILE A 2 -15.53 -9.29 12.00
CA ILE A 2 -15.33 -9.42 13.45
C ILE A 2 -13.89 -9.87 13.68
N GLU A 3 -13.15 -9.08 14.42
CA GLU A 3 -11.80 -9.47 14.81
C GLU A 3 -11.87 -10.39 16.01
N GLN A 4 -11.16 -11.49 15.93
CA GLN A 4 -11.04 -12.38 17.07
C GLN A 4 -9.90 -11.91 17.96
N PRO A 5 -10.07 -11.98 19.28
CA PRO A 5 -8.99 -11.64 20.19
C PRO A 5 -7.72 -12.43 19.87
N GLY A 6 -6.59 -11.75 19.82
CA GLY A 6 -5.31 -12.37 19.56
C GLY A 6 -4.95 -12.52 18.10
N LYS A 7 -5.88 -12.29 17.17
CA LYS A 7 -5.55 -12.32 15.75
C LYS A 7 -5.11 -10.93 15.28
N LYS A 8 -4.07 -10.92 14.47
CA LYS A 8 -3.60 -9.67 13.85
C LYS A 8 -4.48 -9.32 12.67
N LYS A 9 -4.82 -8.06 12.56
CA LYS A 9 -5.49 -7.53 11.39
C LYS A 9 -4.46 -7.38 10.28
N MET A 10 -4.78 -7.88 9.09
CA MET A 10 -3.94 -7.74 7.91
C MET A 10 -4.64 -6.84 6.91
N LEU A 11 -3.91 -5.87 6.37
CA LEU A 11 -4.43 -4.96 5.35
C LEU A 11 -3.48 -4.93 4.16
N LEU A 12 -4.07 -4.96 2.96
CA LEU A 12 -3.32 -4.87 1.71
C LEU A 12 -3.56 -3.50 1.09
N PHE A 13 -2.48 -2.77 0.85
CA PHE A 13 -2.51 -1.49 0.17
C PHE A 13 -1.81 -1.61 -1.17
N SER A 14 -2.31 -0.89 -2.17
CA SER A 14 -1.71 -0.89 -3.48
C SER A 14 -1.43 0.53 -3.94
N GLY A 15 -0.24 0.74 -4.52
CA GLY A 15 0.00 1.92 -5.32
C GLY A 15 -0.72 1.81 -6.67
N SER A 16 -0.56 2.82 -7.51
CA SER A 16 -1.33 2.94 -8.75
C SER A 16 -0.74 2.18 -9.93
N SER A 17 0.50 1.67 -9.83
CA SER A 17 1.21 1.17 -11.00
C SER A 17 0.71 -0.16 -11.52
N ASN A 18 0.16 -1.02 -10.68
CA ASN A 18 -0.31 -2.33 -11.11
C ASN A 18 -1.50 -2.79 -10.26
N ILE A 19 -2.59 -2.07 -10.41
CA ILE A 19 -3.81 -2.35 -9.66
C ILE A 19 -4.37 -3.73 -10.01
N GLU A 20 -4.21 -4.14 -11.27
CA GLU A 20 -4.68 -5.45 -11.71
C GLU A 20 -4.02 -6.59 -10.94
N LEU A 21 -2.70 -6.51 -10.74
CA LEU A 21 -2.01 -7.51 -9.95
C LEU A 21 -2.46 -7.47 -8.48
N ALA A 22 -2.65 -6.28 -7.93
CA ALA A 22 -3.12 -6.14 -6.55
C ALA A 22 -4.51 -6.77 -6.39
N GLU A 23 -5.39 -6.58 -7.36
CA GLU A 23 -6.71 -7.20 -7.33
C GLU A 23 -6.63 -8.72 -7.37
N LYS A 24 -5.74 -9.27 -8.19
CA LYS A 24 -5.54 -10.73 -8.25
C LYS A 24 -5.03 -11.25 -6.91
N VAL A 25 -4.10 -10.55 -6.29
CA VAL A 25 -3.58 -10.95 -5.00
C VAL A 25 -4.67 -10.87 -3.92
N SER A 26 -5.47 -9.80 -3.93
CA SER A 26 -6.54 -9.64 -2.94
C SER A 26 -7.57 -10.76 -3.08
N ASN A 27 -7.92 -11.14 -4.29
CA ASN A 27 -8.85 -12.23 -4.54
C ASN A 27 -8.30 -13.56 -4.04
N HIS A 28 -7.01 -13.78 -4.27
CA HIS A 28 -6.35 -15.02 -3.85
C HIS A 28 -6.28 -15.15 -2.34
N LEU A 29 -6.07 -14.03 -1.65
CA LEU A 29 -5.96 -14.00 -0.20
C LEU A 29 -7.33 -13.91 0.49
N GLY A 30 -8.40 -13.64 -0.26
CA GLY A 30 -9.72 -13.46 0.32
C GLY A 30 -9.86 -12.18 1.13
N THR A 31 -9.04 -11.18 0.82
CA THR A 31 -9.10 -9.88 1.49
C THR A 31 -9.33 -8.79 0.45
N GLU A 32 -9.83 -7.65 0.89
CA GLU A 32 -10.04 -6.51 0.01
C GLU A 32 -8.83 -5.58 0.05
N ILE A 33 -8.63 -4.84 -1.06
CA ILE A 33 -7.62 -3.79 -1.08
C ILE A 33 -8.11 -2.64 -0.20
N ALA A 34 -7.26 -2.18 0.71
CA ALA A 34 -7.62 -1.12 1.64
C ALA A 34 -7.76 0.22 0.91
N GLN A 35 -8.59 1.08 1.46
CA GLN A 35 -8.93 2.37 0.87
C GLN A 35 -7.81 3.38 1.04
N VAL A 36 -7.42 4.00 -0.06
CA VAL A 36 -6.41 5.04 -0.09
C VAL A 36 -6.88 6.16 -1.00
N GLU A 37 -6.77 7.38 -0.54
CA GLU A 37 -6.96 8.54 -1.39
C GLU A 37 -5.59 9.01 -1.88
N ALA A 38 -5.38 8.99 -3.19
CA ALA A 38 -4.13 9.39 -3.81
C ALA A 38 -4.39 10.47 -4.84
N LYS A 39 -3.65 11.57 -4.75
CA LYS A 39 -3.78 12.69 -5.68
C LYS A 39 -2.41 13.17 -6.12
N GLU A 40 -2.36 13.64 -7.35
CA GLU A 40 -1.20 14.36 -7.86
C GLU A 40 -1.64 15.77 -8.18
N PHE A 41 -0.99 16.76 -7.53
CA PHE A 41 -1.29 18.16 -7.78
C PHE A 41 -0.61 18.63 -9.07
N ALA A 42 -1.05 19.78 -9.57
CA ALA A 42 -0.50 20.35 -10.81
C ALA A 42 1.01 20.59 -10.71
N SER A 43 1.53 20.80 -9.52
CA SER A 43 2.96 20.98 -9.28
C SER A 43 3.76 19.67 -9.38
N GLY A 44 3.09 18.52 -9.53
CA GLY A 44 3.73 17.22 -9.49
C GLY A 44 3.79 16.60 -8.10
N GLU A 45 3.36 17.33 -7.09
CA GLU A 45 3.37 16.83 -5.70
C GLU A 45 2.32 15.75 -5.51
N LEU A 46 2.73 14.67 -4.83
CA LEU A 46 1.84 13.56 -4.54
C LEU A 46 1.25 13.69 -3.14
N TYR A 47 -0.01 13.33 -3.01
CA TYR A 47 -0.72 13.36 -1.74
C TYR A 47 -1.36 11.99 -1.50
N ILE A 48 -1.10 11.43 -0.33
CA ILE A 48 -1.63 10.12 0.06
C ILE A 48 -2.36 10.25 1.39
N LYS A 49 -3.58 9.75 1.44
CA LYS A 49 -4.36 9.71 2.66
C LYS A 49 -4.92 8.30 2.85
N ILE A 50 -4.68 7.73 4.03
CA ILE A 50 -5.20 6.41 4.36
C ILE A 50 -6.66 6.55 4.79
N GLY A 51 -7.54 5.77 4.14
CA GLY A 51 -8.99 5.86 4.39
C GLY A 51 -9.51 4.89 5.44
N GLU A 52 -8.62 4.10 6.06
CA GLU A 52 -9.02 3.10 7.05
C GLU A 52 -8.17 3.20 8.30
N SER A 53 -8.70 2.65 9.40
CA SER A 53 -7.92 2.56 10.61
C SER A 53 -6.88 1.44 10.46
N VAL A 54 -5.61 1.78 10.65
CA VAL A 54 -4.51 0.82 10.51
C VAL A 54 -3.78 0.58 11.82
N ARG A 55 -4.26 1.18 12.90
CA ARG A 55 -3.61 1.01 14.21
C ARG A 55 -3.55 -0.46 14.59
N GLY A 56 -2.35 -0.92 14.88
CA GLY A 56 -2.13 -2.31 15.28
C GLY A 56 -2.22 -3.33 14.17
N ALA A 57 -2.36 -2.89 12.90
CA ALA A 57 -2.48 -3.79 11.77
C ALA A 57 -1.13 -4.12 11.16
N ASP A 58 -1.04 -5.32 10.57
CA ASP A 58 0.06 -5.66 9.67
C ASP A 58 -0.33 -5.18 8.28
N CYS A 59 0.43 -4.23 7.75
CA CYS A 59 0.11 -3.60 6.47
C CYS A 59 1.12 -4.03 5.40
N PHE A 60 0.59 -4.46 4.26
CA PHE A 60 1.38 -4.84 3.10
C PHE A 60 1.16 -3.79 2.02
N VAL A 61 2.24 -3.19 1.55
CA VAL A 61 2.17 -2.11 0.56
C VAL A 61 2.77 -2.62 -0.74
N MET A 62 1.91 -2.88 -1.73
CA MET A 62 2.32 -3.42 -3.01
C MET A 62 2.43 -2.32 -4.05
N GLN A 63 3.56 -2.26 -4.73
CA GLN A 63 3.76 -1.32 -5.83
C GLN A 63 4.84 -1.85 -6.76
N SER A 64 4.50 -1.98 -8.04
CA SER A 64 5.49 -2.31 -9.06
C SER A 64 6.22 -1.03 -9.47
N HIS A 65 7.55 -1.07 -9.53
CA HIS A 65 8.34 0.07 -9.96
C HIS A 65 8.48 0.05 -11.48
N SER A 66 7.41 0.42 -12.18
CA SER A 66 7.35 0.41 -13.64
C SER A 66 6.73 1.71 -14.12
N GLY A 67 6.82 1.96 -15.44
CA GLY A 67 6.34 3.21 -16.00
C GLY A 67 7.16 4.39 -15.52
N ASP A 68 6.54 5.40 -14.93
CA ASP A 68 7.24 6.50 -14.30
C ASP A 68 7.80 6.02 -12.97
N ILE A 69 9.03 5.57 -13.01
CA ILE A 69 9.68 4.89 -11.89
C ILE A 69 9.83 5.79 -10.68
N ASN A 70 10.22 7.04 -10.89
CA ASN A 70 10.37 7.98 -9.77
C ASN A 70 9.05 8.20 -9.06
N LYS A 71 7.97 8.30 -9.81
CA LYS A 71 6.65 8.49 -9.26
C LYS A 71 6.18 7.26 -8.48
N THR A 72 6.39 6.06 -9.01
CA THR A 72 5.94 4.84 -8.35
C THR A 72 6.71 4.57 -7.07
N ILE A 73 8.02 4.85 -7.06
CA ILE A 73 8.81 4.72 -5.83
C ILE A 73 8.33 5.73 -4.80
N MET A 74 8.15 6.98 -5.20
CA MET A 74 7.71 8.03 -4.28
C MET A 74 6.34 7.70 -3.71
N GLU A 75 5.43 7.21 -4.54
CA GLU A 75 4.10 6.81 -4.08
C GLU A 75 4.18 5.73 -3.02
N GLN A 76 5.00 4.72 -3.22
CA GLN A 76 5.16 3.65 -2.23
C GLN A 76 5.77 4.18 -0.93
N LEU A 77 6.76 5.06 -1.03
CA LEU A 77 7.37 5.66 0.17
C LEU A 77 6.36 6.49 0.94
N LEU A 78 5.52 7.24 0.25
CA LEU A 78 4.48 8.04 0.90
C LEU A 78 3.43 7.16 1.58
N LEU A 79 3.07 6.04 0.96
CA LEU A 79 2.18 5.08 1.60
C LEU A 79 2.79 4.53 2.89
N VAL A 80 4.04 4.12 2.83
CA VAL A 80 4.74 3.60 4.00
C VAL A 80 4.80 4.65 5.11
N ASP A 81 5.13 5.88 4.76
CA ASP A 81 5.21 6.96 5.73
C ASP A 81 3.85 7.24 6.37
N ALA A 82 2.79 7.28 5.55
CA ALA A 82 1.44 7.52 6.07
C ALA A 82 1.01 6.41 7.02
N LEU A 83 1.32 5.16 6.69
CA LEU A 83 1.00 4.03 7.55
C LEU A 83 1.77 4.07 8.86
N LYS A 84 3.03 4.46 8.80
CA LYS A 84 3.85 4.61 10.00
C LYS A 84 3.27 5.67 10.94
N ARG A 85 2.87 6.81 10.39
CA ARG A 85 2.25 7.88 11.18
C ARG A 85 0.91 7.47 11.76
N ALA A 86 0.18 6.60 11.07
CA ALA A 86 -1.11 6.10 11.53
C ALA A 86 -0.99 4.95 12.53
N SER A 87 0.22 4.62 12.96
CA SER A 87 0.50 3.62 14.00
C SER A 87 0.21 2.19 13.56
N ALA A 88 0.47 1.87 12.30
CA ALA A 88 0.46 0.48 11.85
C ALA A 88 1.49 -0.31 12.68
N LYS A 89 1.15 -1.54 13.01
CA LYS A 89 2.03 -2.37 13.82
C LYS A 89 3.26 -2.82 13.04
N ARG A 90 3.04 -3.22 11.78
CA ARG A 90 4.11 -3.69 10.90
C ARG A 90 3.79 -3.25 9.49
N ILE A 91 4.81 -2.86 8.76
CA ILE A 91 4.66 -2.42 7.37
C ILE A 91 5.65 -3.22 6.54
N THR A 92 5.13 -3.92 5.53
CA THR A 92 5.95 -4.72 4.60
C THR A 92 5.76 -4.17 3.20
N ALA A 93 6.85 -3.75 2.58
CA ALA A 93 6.80 -3.32 1.19
C ALA A 93 6.91 -4.55 0.30
N VAL A 94 5.98 -4.68 -0.65
CA VAL A 94 5.96 -5.77 -1.61
C VAL A 94 6.32 -5.22 -2.98
N LEU A 95 7.41 -5.70 -3.55
CA LEU A 95 8.00 -5.16 -4.77
C LEU A 95 8.00 -6.22 -5.87
N PRO A 96 6.83 -6.42 -6.53
CA PRO A 96 6.74 -7.46 -7.58
C PRO A 96 7.70 -7.20 -8.73
N LEU A 97 7.98 -5.93 -9.01
CA LEU A 97 8.99 -5.52 -9.97
C LEU A 97 9.77 -4.38 -9.35
N SER A 98 11.07 -4.58 -9.12
CA SER A 98 11.92 -3.60 -8.47
C SER A 98 12.91 -3.02 -9.46
N LEU A 99 13.36 -1.81 -9.16
CA LEU A 99 14.46 -1.17 -9.89
C LEU A 99 15.80 -1.84 -9.68
N ILE A 100 15.92 -2.58 -8.60
CA ILE A 100 17.19 -3.18 -8.28
C ILE A 100 17.36 -4.42 -9.14
N HIS A 101 18.07 -4.23 -10.23
CA HIS A 101 18.46 -5.33 -11.09
C HIS A 101 19.89 -5.65 -10.82
N ILE A 102 20.12 -6.87 -10.75
CA ILE A 102 21.47 -7.35 -10.53
C ILE A 102 21.95 -8.05 -11.77
#